data_692aa58b6c3605425bc1255fdb70785d
#
_entry.id   692aa58b6c3605425bc1255fdb70785d
#
_cell.length_a   1.000
_cell.length_b   1.000
_cell.length_c   1.000
_cell.angle_alpha   90.00
_cell.angle_beta   90.00
_cell.angle_gamma   90.00
#
_symmetry.space_group_name_H-M   'P 1'
#
loop_
_entity.id
_entity.type
_entity.pdbx_description
1 polymer ?
#
loop_
_entity_poly.entity_id
_entity_poly.type
_entity_poly.pdbx_seq_one_letter_code
_entity_poly.pdbx_strand_id
1 'polypeptide(L)'
;MKQIKGYENYLISPDGRVFSLYTMKFLKLRVTNCGYNQIQLFNKDGYKYFSVHRLVAEAYIPNLENKEQVNHMDGNKLNNLACNLEWMTRSENQKHCSDTGLRKVDDAMRERGRRVGKMCGAENGRKARLKTSKLILDESTGIFYLGVKEAAEVVGLKRTTMNSRILKNTTTFKYV
;
A
#
# COMPACT_ATOMS: atom_id res chain seq x y z
N MET A 1 7.62 -0.87 1.32
CA MET A 1 6.50 -1.46 2.09
C MET A 1 6.71 -1.18 3.58
N LYS A 2 5.64 -1.19 4.37
CA LYS A 2 5.70 -1.01 5.83
C LYS A 2 5.09 -2.22 6.53
N GLN A 3 5.56 -2.56 7.72
CA GLN A 3 4.96 -3.61 8.54
C GLN A 3 3.56 -3.21 9.02
N ILE A 4 2.66 -4.19 9.09
CA ILE A 4 1.31 -3.99 9.62
C ILE A 4 1.39 -4.10 11.15
N LYS A 5 0.96 -3.06 11.85
CA LYS A 5 0.99 -2.99 13.32
C LYS A 5 0.24 -4.17 13.95
N GLY A 6 0.90 -4.93 14.83
CA GLY A 6 0.35 -6.13 15.46
C GLY A 6 0.32 -7.38 14.57
N TYR A 7 0.88 -7.28 13.35
CA TYR A 7 1.00 -8.37 12.38
C TYR A 7 2.36 -8.26 11.65
N GLU A 8 3.44 -8.34 12.39
CA GLU A 8 4.82 -8.04 11.97
C GLU A 8 5.32 -8.91 10.82
N ASN A 9 4.70 -10.10 10.64
CA ASN A 9 5.01 -11.00 9.52
C ASN A 9 4.31 -10.64 8.20
N TYR A 10 3.66 -9.48 8.16
CA TYR A 10 2.99 -8.98 6.96
C TYR A 10 3.39 -7.53 6.66
N LEU A 11 3.63 -7.28 5.39
CA LEU A 11 3.97 -5.97 4.87
C LEU A 11 2.85 -5.45 3.98
N ILE A 12 2.54 -4.17 4.11
CA ILE A 12 1.60 -3.47 3.22
C ILE A 12 2.37 -2.51 2.30
N SER A 13 2.01 -2.49 1.03
CA SER A 13 2.54 -1.52 0.06
C SER A 13 1.58 -0.34 -0.11
N PRO A 14 2.05 0.82 -0.61
CA PRO A 14 1.21 2.00 -0.80
C PRO A 14 0.13 1.81 -1.88
N ASP A 15 0.22 0.75 -2.67
CA ASP A 15 -0.78 0.35 -3.67
C ASP A 15 -1.78 -0.71 -3.16
N GLY A 16 -1.73 -1.04 -1.86
CA GLY A 16 -2.67 -1.95 -1.23
C GLY A 16 -2.34 -3.44 -1.38
N ARG A 17 -1.17 -3.81 -1.90
CA ARG A 17 -0.73 -5.21 -1.91
C ARG A 17 -0.18 -5.61 -0.54
N VAL A 18 -0.50 -6.80 -0.09
CA VAL A 18 -0.02 -7.39 1.16
C VAL A 18 0.96 -8.51 0.87
N PHE A 19 2.15 -8.43 1.43
CA PHE A 19 3.19 -9.44 1.32
C PHE A 19 3.32 -10.20 2.65
N SER A 20 3.42 -11.51 2.59
CA SER A 20 3.65 -12.38 3.75
C SER A 20 5.11 -12.78 3.84
N LEU A 21 5.75 -12.49 4.96
CA LEU A 21 7.11 -12.95 5.27
C LEU A 21 7.16 -14.46 5.57
N TYR A 22 6.05 -15.07 6.00
CA TYR A 22 5.98 -16.53 6.20
C TYR A 22 6.09 -17.30 4.89
N THR A 23 5.37 -16.84 3.86
CA THR A 23 5.28 -17.56 2.58
C THR A 23 6.16 -16.94 1.52
N MET A 24 6.78 -15.79 1.80
CA MET A 24 7.55 -14.98 0.87
C MET A 24 6.77 -14.66 -0.44
N LYS A 25 5.47 -14.40 -0.32
CA LYS A 25 4.56 -14.17 -1.45
C LYS A 25 3.56 -13.05 -1.15
N PHE A 26 3.10 -12.40 -2.24
CA PHE A 26 1.93 -11.55 -2.16
C PHE A 26 0.68 -12.37 -1.91
N LEU A 27 -0.13 -11.93 -0.97
CA LEU A 27 -1.40 -12.56 -0.63
C LEU A 27 -2.50 -12.14 -1.60
N LYS A 28 -3.42 -13.07 -1.87
CA LYS A 28 -4.60 -12.80 -2.68
C LYS A 28 -5.62 -12.05 -1.84
N LEU A 29 -6.10 -10.92 -2.37
CA LEU A 29 -7.17 -10.15 -1.76
C LEU A 29 -8.54 -10.76 -2.11
N ARG A 30 -9.48 -10.65 -1.18
CA ARG A 30 -10.88 -11.01 -1.38
C ARG A 30 -11.72 -9.73 -1.50
N VAL A 31 -12.62 -9.69 -2.46
CA VAL A 31 -13.61 -8.61 -2.55
C VAL A 31 -14.82 -8.99 -1.70
N THR A 32 -15.23 -8.10 -0.80
CA THR A 32 -16.43 -8.26 0.03
C THR A 32 -17.71 -7.97 -0.77
N ASN A 33 -18.86 -8.38 -0.25
CA ASN A 33 -20.18 -8.06 -0.86
C ASN A 33 -20.42 -6.55 -0.97
N CYS A 34 -19.77 -5.75 -0.11
CA CYS A 34 -19.82 -4.28 -0.18
C CYS A 34 -18.83 -3.68 -1.19
N GLY A 35 -18.09 -4.49 -1.92
CA GLY A 35 -17.14 -4.08 -2.97
C GLY A 35 -15.77 -3.62 -2.46
N TYR A 36 -15.39 -3.88 -1.21
CA TYR A 36 -14.07 -3.53 -0.68
C TYR A 36 -13.08 -4.70 -0.76
N ASN A 37 -11.82 -4.40 -0.99
CA ASN A 37 -10.74 -5.37 -0.82
C ASN A 37 -10.52 -5.68 0.66
N GLN A 38 -10.49 -6.97 0.98
CA GLN A 38 -10.27 -7.51 2.32
C GLN A 38 -9.16 -8.55 2.30
N ILE A 39 -8.41 -8.64 3.40
CA ILE A 39 -7.37 -9.63 3.63
C ILE A 39 -7.56 -10.28 5.00
N GLN A 40 -7.22 -11.55 5.10
CA GLN A 40 -7.13 -12.29 6.36
C GLN A 40 -5.67 -12.36 6.79
N LEU A 41 -5.38 -11.91 8.00
CA LEU A 41 -4.06 -11.98 8.62
C LEU A 41 -4.11 -12.82 9.88
N PHE A 42 -3.00 -13.49 10.18
CA PHE A 42 -2.84 -14.38 11.33
C PHE A 42 -1.81 -13.80 12.29
N ASN A 43 -2.07 -13.91 13.57
CA ASN A 43 -1.10 -13.65 14.62
C ASN A 43 -1.24 -14.73 15.73
N LYS A 44 -0.60 -14.53 16.88
CA LYS A 44 -0.65 -15.46 18.01
C LYS A 44 -2.07 -15.68 18.55
N ASP A 45 -2.93 -14.68 18.41
CA ASP A 45 -4.31 -14.69 18.93
C ASP A 45 -5.32 -15.28 17.91
N GLY A 46 -4.85 -15.73 16.76
CA GLY A 46 -5.67 -16.31 15.71
C GLY A 46 -5.67 -15.48 14.40
N TYR A 47 -6.82 -15.45 13.73
CA TYR A 47 -6.95 -14.69 12.49
C TYR A 47 -7.95 -13.56 12.60
N LYS A 48 -7.72 -12.50 11.81
CA LYS A 48 -8.63 -11.36 11.69
C LYS A 48 -8.70 -10.87 10.25
N TYR A 49 -9.87 -10.38 9.87
CA TYR A 49 -10.09 -9.77 8.55
C TYR A 49 -9.89 -8.26 8.62
N PHE A 50 -9.15 -7.74 7.67
CA PHE A 50 -8.86 -6.32 7.55
C PHE A 50 -9.27 -5.78 6.18
N SER A 51 -9.84 -4.59 6.16
CA SER A 51 -10.04 -3.84 4.94
C SER A 51 -8.72 -3.24 4.47
N VAL A 52 -8.33 -3.51 3.22
CA VAL A 52 -7.02 -3.12 2.69
C VAL A 52 -6.82 -1.61 2.70
N HIS A 53 -7.84 -0.82 2.31
CA HIS A 53 -7.76 0.65 2.35
C HIS A 53 -7.44 1.19 3.75
N ARG A 54 -7.94 0.55 4.84
CA ARG A 54 -7.61 0.93 6.21
C ARG A 54 -6.16 0.64 6.55
N LEU A 55 -5.65 -0.53 6.18
CA LEU A 55 -4.24 -0.88 6.40
C LEU A 55 -3.30 0.09 5.66
N VAL A 56 -3.66 0.48 4.44
CA VAL A 56 -2.88 1.47 3.68
C VAL A 56 -2.94 2.84 4.36
N ALA A 57 -4.13 3.30 4.75
CA ALA A 57 -4.29 4.59 5.41
C ALA A 57 -3.53 4.64 6.74
N GLU A 58 -3.63 3.61 7.59
CA GLU A 58 -2.91 3.51 8.86
C GLU A 58 -1.38 3.52 8.67
N ALA A 59 -0.90 2.89 7.59
CA ALA A 59 0.53 2.81 7.33
C ALA A 59 1.11 4.08 6.68
N TYR A 60 0.38 4.76 5.81
CA TYR A 60 0.94 5.77 4.92
C TYR A 60 0.36 7.17 5.07
N ILE A 61 -0.81 7.33 5.69
CA ILE A 61 -1.51 8.61 5.78
C ILE A 61 -1.60 9.05 7.24
N PRO A 62 -0.99 10.17 7.63
CA PRO A 62 -1.11 10.70 8.99
C PRO A 62 -2.58 10.99 9.34
N ASN A 63 -3.01 10.62 10.54
CA ASN A 63 -4.35 10.89 11.07
C ASN A 63 -4.25 11.71 12.35
N LEU A 64 -3.86 12.96 12.22
CA LEU A 64 -3.63 13.87 13.36
C LEU A 64 -4.93 14.21 14.10
N GLU A 65 -6.05 14.22 13.37
CA GLU A 65 -7.38 14.55 13.91
C GLU A 65 -8.16 13.32 14.40
N ASN A 66 -7.55 12.13 14.40
CA ASN A 66 -8.18 10.86 14.79
C ASN A 66 -9.53 10.59 14.09
N LYS A 67 -9.61 10.90 12.78
CA LYS A 67 -10.81 10.66 11.97
C LYS A 67 -11.07 9.16 11.82
N GLU A 68 -12.34 8.77 11.88
CA GLU A 68 -12.73 7.35 11.98
C GLU A 68 -12.82 6.62 10.63
N GLN A 69 -13.04 7.37 9.54
CA GLN A 69 -13.34 6.80 8.23
C GLN A 69 -12.20 7.06 7.25
N VAL A 70 -12.01 6.10 6.35
CA VAL A 70 -11.13 6.25 5.19
C VAL A 70 -12.01 6.34 3.95
N ASN A 71 -11.87 7.43 3.21
CA ASN A 71 -12.57 7.68 1.97
C ASN A 71 -11.68 7.37 0.77
N HIS A 72 -12.29 6.92 -0.33
CA HIS A 72 -11.66 6.81 -1.63
C HIS A 72 -12.03 8.08 -2.44
N MET A 73 -11.06 8.93 -2.72
CA MET A 73 -11.31 10.21 -3.40
C MET A 73 -11.95 10.05 -4.78
N ASP A 74 -11.65 8.96 -5.50
CA ASP A 74 -12.24 8.62 -6.78
C ASP A 74 -13.56 7.83 -6.67
N GLY A 75 -14.00 7.48 -5.44
CA GLY A 75 -15.16 6.64 -5.17
C GLY A 75 -15.01 5.17 -5.55
N ASN A 76 -13.88 4.77 -6.12
CA ASN A 76 -13.61 3.38 -6.47
C ASN A 76 -13.06 2.61 -5.26
N LYS A 77 -13.88 1.80 -4.64
CA LYS A 77 -13.55 0.99 -3.44
C LYS A 77 -12.43 -0.03 -3.65
N LEU A 78 -12.06 -0.32 -4.88
CA LEU A 78 -10.99 -1.23 -5.23
C LEU A 78 -9.65 -0.52 -5.44
N ASN A 79 -9.65 0.82 -5.57
CA ASN A 79 -8.45 1.61 -5.74
C ASN A 79 -7.86 2.02 -4.38
N ASN A 80 -7.04 1.15 -3.81
CA ASN A 80 -6.45 1.34 -2.48
C ASN A 80 -5.07 2.03 -2.52
N LEU A 81 -4.78 2.81 -3.56
CA LEU A 81 -3.56 3.61 -3.61
C LEU A 81 -3.56 4.66 -2.48
N ALA A 82 -2.45 4.81 -1.77
CA ALA A 82 -2.34 5.76 -0.65
C ALA A 82 -2.69 7.21 -1.06
N CYS A 83 -2.34 7.62 -2.28
CA CYS A 83 -2.67 8.94 -2.83
C CYS A 83 -4.16 9.12 -3.19
N ASN A 84 -4.94 8.04 -3.21
CA ASN A 84 -6.38 8.04 -3.44
C ASN A 84 -7.20 7.93 -2.16
N LEU A 85 -6.54 7.77 -1.02
CA LEU A 85 -7.19 7.58 0.27
C LEU A 85 -7.02 8.82 1.15
N GLU A 86 -8.02 9.12 1.94
CA GLU A 86 -7.97 10.21 2.90
C GLU A 86 -8.76 9.86 4.17
N TRP A 87 -8.34 10.38 5.31
CA TRP A 87 -9.08 10.25 6.56
C TRP A 87 -10.21 11.28 6.60
N MET A 88 -11.42 10.84 6.92
CA MET A 88 -12.60 11.67 7.05
C MET A 88 -13.42 11.33 8.29
N THR A 89 -14.15 12.32 8.79
CA THR A 89 -15.26 12.09 9.72
C THR A 89 -16.46 11.54 8.95
N ARG A 90 -17.41 10.95 9.66
CA ARG A 90 -18.66 10.47 9.07
C ARG A 90 -19.43 11.57 8.33
N SER A 91 -19.43 12.77 8.89
CA SER A 91 -20.14 13.94 8.32
C SER A 91 -19.50 14.40 7.00
N GLU A 92 -18.16 14.52 6.98
CA GLU A 92 -17.38 14.88 5.78
C GLU A 92 -17.58 13.87 4.67
N ASN A 93 -17.52 12.58 5.00
CA ASN A 93 -17.69 11.49 4.02
C ASN A 93 -19.11 11.48 3.44
N GLN A 94 -20.13 11.73 4.26
CA GLN A 94 -21.52 11.81 3.78
C GLN A 94 -21.73 13.03 2.88
N LYS A 95 -21.13 14.18 3.23
CA LYS A 95 -21.17 15.39 2.40
C LYS A 95 -20.46 15.14 1.06
N HIS A 96 -19.26 14.57 1.09
CA HIS A 96 -18.52 14.20 -0.12
C HIS A 96 -19.34 13.28 -1.05
N CYS A 97 -20.01 12.27 -0.50
CA CYS A 97 -20.92 11.39 -1.27
C CYS A 97 -22.10 12.15 -1.91
N SER A 98 -22.60 13.19 -1.25
CA SER A 98 -23.69 14.02 -1.77
C SER A 98 -23.20 14.98 -2.86
N ASP A 99 -22.07 15.65 -2.62
CA ASP A 99 -21.51 16.69 -3.51
C ASP A 99 -20.94 16.08 -4.79
N THR A 100 -20.42 14.86 -4.71
CA THR A 100 -19.80 14.16 -5.85
C THR A 100 -20.77 13.27 -6.62
N GLY A 101 -22.02 13.14 -6.18
CA GLY A 101 -23.01 12.26 -6.82
C GLY A 101 -22.60 10.79 -6.86
N LEU A 102 -21.78 10.34 -5.95
CA LEU A 102 -21.14 9.00 -5.86
C LEU A 102 -22.10 7.81 -5.87
N ARG A 103 -23.40 8.05 -5.83
CA ARG A 103 -24.43 7.01 -6.03
C ARG A 103 -24.62 6.60 -7.50
N LYS A 104 -24.08 7.37 -8.46
CA LYS A 104 -24.03 7.00 -9.88
C LYS A 104 -22.58 7.12 -10.35
N VAL A 105 -21.96 5.97 -10.66
CA VAL A 105 -20.63 5.92 -11.29
C VAL A 105 -20.78 6.43 -12.70
N ASP A 106 -20.54 7.72 -12.90
CA ASP A 106 -20.50 8.34 -14.22
C ASP A 106 -19.09 8.23 -14.84
N ASP A 107 -18.99 8.55 -16.12
CA ASP A 107 -17.71 8.47 -16.85
C ASP A 107 -16.66 9.47 -16.33
N ALA A 108 -17.09 10.57 -15.70
CA ALA A 108 -16.18 11.54 -15.08
C ALA A 108 -15.43 10.95 -13.88
N MET A 109 -16.08 10.07 -13.14
CA MET A 109 -15.46 9.34 -12.03
C MET A 109 -14.47 8.28 -12.49
N ARG A 110 -14.80 7.56 -13.57
CA ARG A 110 -13.86 6.61 -14.21
C ARG A 110 -12.61 7.34 -14.69
N GLU A 111 -12.77 8.53 -15.23
CA GLU A 111 -11.64 9.35 -15.70
C GLU A 111 -10.78 9.89 -14.54
N ARG A 112 -11.40 10.33 -13.43
CA ARG A 112 -10.64 10.69 -12.20
C ARG A 112 -9.84 9.52 -11.67
N GLY A 113 -10.44 8.32 -11.58
CA GLY A 113 -9.74 7.09 -11.18
C GLY A 113 -8.55 6.77 -12.09
N ARG A 114 -8.70 6.96 -13.42
CA ARG A 114 -7.61 6.83 -14.39
C ARG A 114 -6.51 7.86 -14.17
N ARG A 115 -6.86 9.14 -13.89
CA ARG A 115 -5.89 10.23 -13.64
C ARG A 115 -5.11 9.97 -12.36
N VAL A 116 -5.76 9.58 -11.26
CA VAL A 116 -5.12 9.22 -10.00
C VAL A 116 -4.20 8.02 -10.21
N GLY A 117 -4.64 6.99 -10.92
CA GLY A 117 -3.80 5.85 -11.27
C GLY A 117 -2.57 6.22 -12.11
N LYS A 118 -2.67 7.18 -13.04
CA LYS A 118 -1.53 7.72 -13.79
C LYS A 118 -0.57 8.54 -12.94
N MET A 119 -1.10 9.36 -12.01
CA MET A 119 -0.28 10.19 -11.10
C MET A 119 0.51 9.35 -10.10
N CYS A 120 -0.07 8.24 -9.64
CA CYS A 120 0.55 7.36 -8.65
C CYS A 120 1.49 6.31 -9.25
N GLY A 121 1.77 6.38 -10.53
CA GLY A 121 2.79 5.59 -11.21
C GLY A 121 2.29 4.47 -12.10
N ALA A 122 2.97 4.31 -13.21
CA ALA A 122 2.69 3.30 -14.23
C ALA A 122 3.00 1.87 -13.70
N GLU A 123 1.99 1.22 -13.17
CA GLU A 123 2.11 0.02 -12.37
C GLU A 123 2.07 -1.30 -13.13
N ASN A 124 1.65 -1.26 -14.40
CA ASN A 124 1.53 -2.48 -15.20
C ASN A 124 2.89 -3.11 -15.58
N GLY A 125 4.01 -2.37 -15.49
CA GLY A 125 5.36 -2.90 -15.65
C GLY A 125 5.93 -3.58 -14.39
N ARG A 126 5.34 -3.34 -13.21
CA ARG A 126 5.84 -3.89 -11.94
C ARG A 126 5.45 -5.35 -11.70
N LYS A 127 4.28 -5.78 -12.16
CA LYS A 127 3.77 -7.15 -11.91
C LYS A 127 4.70 -8.26 -12.39
N ALA A 128 5.41 -8.06 -13.50
CA ALA A 128 6.35 -9.06 -14.03
C ALA A 128 7.70 -9.09 -13.25
N ARG A 129 8.12 -7.96 -12.65
CA ARG A 129 9.38 -7.85 -11.89
C ARG A 129 9.29 -8.40 -10.46
N LEU A 130 8.12 -8.49 -9.88
CA LEU A 130 7.90 -8.81 -8.46
C LEU A 130 8.13 -10.29 -8.10
N LYS A 131 8.10 -11.19 -9.08
CA LYS A 131 8.30 -12.64 -8.83
C LYS A 131 9.72 -13.02 -8.41
N THR A 132 10.72 -12.16 -8.63
CA THR A 132 12.14 -12.47 -8.41
C THR A 132 12.92 -11.43 -7.60
N SER A 133 12.27 -10.36 -7.14
CA SER A 133 12.96 -9.31 -6.39
C SER A 133 13.11 -9.71 -4.93
N LYS A 134 14.36 -9.76 -4.45
CA LYS A 134 14.66 -9.92 -3.03
C LYS A 134 14.18 -8.70 -2.26
N LEU A 135 13.62 -8.92 -1.08
CA LEU A 135 13.22 -7.87 -0.17
C LEU A 135 14.47 -7.22 0.47
N ILE A 136 14.46 -5.92 0.64
CA ILE A 136 15.55 -5.16 1.27
C ILE A 136 14.96 -4.34 2.41
N LEU A 137 15.49 -4.52 3.61
CA LEU A 137 15.16 -3.72 4.78
C LEU A 137 16.19 -2.59 4.92
N ASP A 138 15.73 -1.37 5.11
CA ASP A 138 16.54 -0.28 5.68
C ASP A 138 16.39 -0.29 7.20
N GLU A 139 17.41 -0.74 7.89
CA GLU A 139 17.43 -0.85 9.37
C GLU A 139 17.29 0.50 10.08
N SER A 140 17.67 1.61 9.42
CA SER A 140 17.57 2.94 10.03
C SER A 140 16.15 3.47 10.08
N THR A 141 15.30 3.12 9.10
CA THR A 141 13.93 3.61 8.97
C THR A 141 12.87 2.54 9.20
N GLY A 142 13.26 1.25 9.24
CA GLY A 142 12.35 0.11 9.27
C GLY A 142 11.52 -0.08 7.99
N ILE A 143 11.89 0.57 6.88
CA ILE A 143 11.15 0.51 5.62
C ILE A 143 11.69 -0.63 4.75
N PHE A 144 10.78 -1.40 4.16
CA PHE A 144 11.10 -2.48 3.24
C PHE A 144 10.92 -2.04 1.78
N TYR A 145 11.91 -2.37 0.94
CA TYR A 145 11.94 -2.08 -0.50
C TYR A 145 11.91 -3.36 -1.32
N LEU A 146 11.21 -3.34 -2.45
CA LEU A 146 11.18 -4.44 -3.39
C LEU A 146 12.34 -4.34 -4.39
N GLY A 147 13.48 -4.89 -3.98
CA GLY A 147 14.68 -4.96 -4.79
C GLY A 147 15.57 -3.73 -4.74
N VAL A 148 16.82 -3.96 -5.16
CA VAL A 148 17.92 -3.00 -5.10
C VAL A 148 17.64 -1.70 -5.84
N LYS A 149 16.79 -1.73 -6.88
CA LYS A 149 16.50 -0.53 -7.68
C LYS A 149 15.71 0.49 -6.86
N GLU A 150 14.65 0.04 -6.18
CA GLU A 150 13.81 0.91 -5.36
C GLU A 150 14.59 1.50 -4.18
N ALA A 151 15.39 0.67 -3.51
CA ALA A 151 16.27 1.13 -2.43
C ALA A 151 17.34 2.13 -2.92
N ALA A 152 17.89 1.93 -4.12
CA ALA A 152 18.89 2.82 -4.70
C ALA A 152 18.31 4.19 -5.10
N GLU A 153 17.10 4.22 -5.62
CA GLU A 153 16.38 5.45 -6.01
C GLU A 153 16.16 6.37 -4.81
N VAL A 154 15.81 5.80 -3.65
CA VAL A 154 15.57 6.58 -2.41
C VAL A 154 16.83 7.30 -1.92
N VAL A 155 18.00 6.69 -2.04
CA VAL A 155 19.27 7.29 -1.61
C VAL A 155 20.07 7.95 -2.75
N GLY A 156 19.46 8.09 -3.94
CA GLY A 156 20.10 8.74 -5.09
C GLY A 156 21.31 7.99 -5.66
N LEU A 157 21.38 6.68 -5.51
CA LEU A 157 22.50 5.86 -5.95
C LEU A 157 22.15 5.06 -7.21
N LYS A 158 23.20 4.70 -7.98
CA LYS A 158 23.06 3.70 -9.04
C LYS A 158 22.78 2.31 -8.45
N ARG A 159 21.91 1.52 -9.09
CA ARG A 159 21.57 0.14 -8.69
C ARG A 159 22.81 -0.72 -8.42
N THR A 160 23.83 -0.63 -9.26
CA THR A 160 25.07 -1.41 -9.13
C THR A 160 25.85 -1.02 -7.87
N THR A 161 25.94 0.28 -7.57
CA THR A 161 26.58 0.82 -6.36
C THR A 161 25.83 0.37 -5.11
N MET A 162 24.51 0.46 -5.10
CA MET A 162 23.68 0.02 -3.98
C MET A 162 23.84 -1.47 -3.72
N ASN A 163 23.76 -2.30 -4.75
CA ASN A 163 23.95 -3.74 -4.61
C ASN A 163 25.35 -4.09 -4.04
N SER A 164 26.38 -3.42 -4.51
CA SER A 164 27.74 -3.61 -3.97
C SER A 164 27.85 -3.23 -2.49
N ARG A 165 27.19 -2.13 -2.06
CA ARG A 165 27.17 -1.69 -0.66
C ARG A 165 26.42 -2.67 0.25
N ILE A 166 25.29 -3.19 -0.20
CA ILE A 166 24.51 -4.20 0.54
C ILE A 166 25.34 -5.46 0.73
N LEU A 167 25.96 -5.98 -0.33
CA LEU A 167 26.79 -7.18 -0.26
C LEU A 167 28.04 -7.01 0.62
N LYS A 168 28.57 -5.80 0.71
CA LYS A 168 29.74 -5.48 1.56
C LYS A 168 29.36 -5.04 2.98
N ASN A 169 28.08 -5.03 3.35
CA ASN A 169 27.58 -4.51 4.62
C ASN A 169 28.02 -3.07 4.95
N THR A 170 28.18 -2.23 3.94
CA THR A 170 28.59 -0.82 4.09
C THR A 170 27.41 0.16 4.04
N THR A 171 26.21 -0.30 4.34
CA THR A 171 24.96 0.47 4.34
C THR A 171 23.98 -0.11 5.36
N THR A 172 22.99 0.68 5.74
CA THR A 172 21.87 0.24 6.61
C THR A 172 20.87 -0.70 5.90
N PHE A 173 21.01 -0.86 4.59
CA PHE A 173 20.15 -1.70 3.78
C PHE A 173 20.65 -3.15 3.77
N LYS A 174 19.76 -4.10 4.05
CA LYS A 174 20.06 -5.55 4.08
C LYS A 174 19.03 -6.34 3.28
N TYR A 175 19.49 -7.45 2.68
CA TYR A 175 18.58 -8.45 2.14
C TYR A 175 17.85 -9.18 3.26
N VAL A 176 16.55 -9.38 3.09
CA VAL A 176 15.68 -10.14 4.00
C VAL A 176 15.25 -11.45 3.36
#